data_7b26797396244537ae6e5eddf826c8ff
#
_entry.id   7b26797396244537ae6e5eddf826c8ff
#
_cell.length_a   1.000
_cell.length_b   1.000
_cell.length_c   1.000
_cell.angle_alpha   90.00
_cell.angle_beta   90.00
_cell.angle_gamma   90.00
#
_symmetry.space_group_name_H-M   'P 1'
#
loop_
_entity.id
_entity.type
_entity.pdbx_description
1 polymer ?
#
loop_
_entity_poly.entity_id
_entity_poly.type
_entity_poly.pdbx_seq_one_letter_code
_entity_poly.pdbx_strand_id
1 'polypeptide(L)'
;MDRLKGQVAIVTGASRGIGRAVALCFAREGARVAIAAVADRDALEQVHGEIAATGADVLATIADVARRADIDGLVQGIVAKWGRIDILVNNAGILRIAPLENISEERWDETLAVHLKGTFNCTQAVMPFMKQQRKGKIINLAAPSALRGSYGVADYAAAKGGIIAFTRNAANELKAFNIQVNCISPTADTRMTEALTKFRREQLGIAQREREFISPDAIAPAFVFFASSDSDYVSGQLLEVGRV
;
A
#
# COMPACT_ATOMS: atom_id res chain seq x y z
N MET A 1 -9.65 4.77 -20.04
CA MET A 1 -9.44 3.33 -20.15
C MET A 1 -10.20 2.72 -18.97
N ASP A 2 -10.90 1.62 -19.13
CA ASP A 2 -11.84 1.12 -18.10
C ASP A 2 -11.37 -0.22 -17.52
N ARG A 3 -10.06 -0.37 -17.27
CA ARG A 3 -9.47 -1.66 -16.82
C ARG A 3 -10.00 -2.15 -15.47
N LEU A 4 -10.48 -1.22 -14.63
CA LEU A 4 -11.02 -1.53 -13.31
C LEU A 4 -12.52 -1.22 -13.20
N LYS A 5 -13.22 -1.10 -14.33
CA LYS A 5 -14.63 -0.71 -14.38
C LYS A 5 -15.51 -1.62 -13.53
N GLY A 6 -16.26 -0.98 -12.63
CA GLY A 6 -17.19 -1.64 -11.72
C GLY A 6 -16.53 -2.42 -10.56
N GLN A 7 -15.21 -2.45 -10.46
CA GLN A 7 -14.50 -3.04 -9.34
C GLN A 7 -14.48 -2.11 -8.13
N VAL A 8 -14.41 -2.68 -6.93
CA VAL A 8 -14.30 -1.96 -5.66
C VAL A 8 -12.88 -2.15 -5.12
N ALA A 9 -12.17 -1.04 -4.97
CA ALA A 9 -10.79 -1.01 -4.51
C ALA A 9 -10.66 -0.34 -3.15
N ILE A 10 -9.84 -0.91 -2.27
CA ILE A 10 -9.41 -0.31 -1.00
C ILE A 10 -7.95 0.10 -1.14
N VAL A 11 -7.64 1.36 -0.79
CA VAL A 11 -6.27 1.86 -0.72
C VAL A 11 -6.01 2.44 0.68
N THR A 12 -5.12 1.80 1.43
CA THR A 12 -4.73 2.28 2.76
C THR A 12 -3.58 3.28 2.68
N GLY A 13 -3.52 4.25 3.61
CA GLY A 13 -2.51 5.31 3.57
C GLY A 13 -2.66 6.23 2.37
N ALA A 14 -3.89 6.52 1.96
CA ALA A 14 -4.21 7.20 0.70
C ALA A 14 -4.27 8.72 0.80
N SER A 15 -4.02 9.34 1.95
CA SER A 15 -4.07 10.80 2.11
C SER A 15 -2.98 11.56 1.33
N ARG A 16 -1.91 10.86 0.87
CA ARG A 16 -0.79 11.48 0.14
C ARG A 16 0.06 10.46 -0.61
N GLY A 17 1.07 10.96 -1.35
CA GLY A 17 2.14 10.16 -1.96
C GLY A 17 1.61 9.05 -2.86
N ILE A 18 2.19 7.85 -2.73
CA ILE A 18 1.87 6.68 -3.55
C ILE A 18 0.40 6.29 -3.39
N GLY A 19 -0.13 6.25 -2.14
CA GLY A 19 -1.52 5.86 -1.91
C GLY A 19 -2.52 6.79 -2.59
N ARG A 20 -2.31 8.12 -2.54
CA ARG A 20 -3.11 9.09 -3.29
C ARG A 20 -3.04 8.86 -4.80
N ALA A 21 -1.83 8.73 -5.33
CA ALA A 21 -1.63 8.52 -6.78
C ALA A 21 -2.30 7.25 -7.28
N VAL A 22 -2.18 6.15 -6.52
CA VAL A 22 -2.84 4.87 -6.83
C VAL A 22 -4.37 4.99 -6.79
N ALA A 23 -4.92 5.64 -5.74
CA ALA A 23 -6.36 5.83 -5.60
C ALA A 23 -6.95 6.63 -6.76
N LEU A 24 -6.30 7.73 -7.16
CA LEU A 24 -6.69 8.53 -8.32
C LEU A 24 -6.55 7.76 -9.64
N CYS A 25 -5.49 6.98 -9.79
CA CYS A 25 -5.30 6.17 -10.99
C CYS A 25 -6.40 5.10 -11.11
N PHE A 26 -6.76 4.44 -10.01
CA PHE A 26 -7.84 3.45 -9.97
C PHE A 26 -9.20 4.07 -10.30
N ALA A 27 -9.48 5.26 -9.77
CA ALA A 27 -10.69 6.02 -10.09
C ALA A 27 -10.80 6.33 -11.60
N ARG A 28 -9.71 6.80 -12.21
CA ARG A 28 -9.65 7.07 -13.66
C ARG A 28 -9.79 5.80 -14.52
N GLU A 29 -9.47 4.63 -13.97
CA GLU A 29 -9.68 3.33 -14.62
C GLU A 29 -11.07 2.72 -14.32
N GLY A 30 -11.98 3.50 -13.71
CA GLY A 30 -13.39 3.13 -13.51
C GLY A 30 -13.69 2.34 -12.23
N ALA A 31 -12.77 2.27 -11.28
CA ALA A 31 -13.03 1.66 -9.98
C ALA A 31 -13.86 2.59 -9.08
N ARG A 32 -14.66 1.97 -8.18
CA ARG A 32 -15.14 2.61 -6.95
C ARG A 32 -14.02 2.49 -5.92
N VAL A 33 -13.69 3.59 -5.24
CA VAL A 33 -12.46 3.61 -4.42
C VAL A 33 -12.78 3.94 -2.96
N ALA A 34 -12.41 3.05 -2.06
CA ALA A 34 -12.35 3.33 -0.63
C ALA A 34 -10.92 3.75 -0.25
N ILE A 35 -10.79 4.92 0.33
CA ILE A 35 -9.53 5.47 0.82
C ILE A 35 -9.51 5.51 2.34
N ALA A 36 -8.39 5.10 2.93
CA ALA A 36 -8.23 5.13 4.38
C ALA A 36 -6.90 5.77 4.80
N ALA A 37 -6.92 6.49 5.92
CA ALA A 37 -5.74 7.01 6.59
C ALA A 37 -5.96 7.05 8.11
N VAL A 38 -4.89 7.02 8.91
CA VAL A 38 -4.99 7.02 10.38
C VAL A 38 -5.21 8.43 10.95
N ALA A 39 -4.70 9.43 10.26
CA ALA A 39 -4.72 10.84 10.67
C ALA A 39 -4.82 11.72 9.41
N ASP A 40 -4.76 13.06 9.60
CA ASP A 40 -4.78 14.01 8.50
C ASP A 40 -6.08 13.93 7.69
N ARG A 41 -7.19 14.16 8.42
CA ARG A 41 -8.55 14.16 7.86
C ARG A 41 -8.66 15.10 6.66
N ASP A 42 -8.10 16.31 6.76
CA ASP A 42 -8.20 17.32 5.72
C ASP A 42 -7.52 16.87 4.42
N ALA A 43 -6.34 16.26 4.53
CA ALA A 43 -5.66 15.69 3.36
C ALA A 43 -6.43 14.49 2.77
N LEU A 44 -7.09 13.68 3.60
CA LEU A 44 -7.92 12.58 3.12
C LEU A 44 -9.19 13.09 2.41
N GLU A 45 -9.84 14.13 2.95
CA GLU A 45 -11.00 14.78 2.33
C GLU A 45 -10.62 15.49 1.02
N GLN A 46 -9.43 16.09 0.94
CA GLN A 46 -8.93 16.62 -0.32
C GLN A 46 -8.84 15.53 -1.38
N VAL A 47 -8.25 14.36 -1.06
CA VAL A 47 -8.14 13.24 -2.00
C VAL A 47 -9.52 12.68 -2.35
N HIS A 48 -10.45 12.62 -1.38
CA HIS A 48 -11.86 12.29 -1.67
C HIS A 48 -12.45 13.21 -2.73
N GLY A 49 -12.30 14.54 -2.58
CA GLY A 49 -12.75 15.52 -3.57
C GLY A 49 -12.12 15.35 -4.95
N GLU A 50 -10.81 15.08 -4.98
CA GLU A 50 -10.09 14.82 -6.24
C GLU A 50 -10.60 13.55 -6.96
N ILE A 51 -10.91 12.49 -6.23
CA ILE A 51 -11.49 11.26 -6.78
C ILE A 51 -12.91 11.51 -7.27
N ALA A 52 -13.74 12.16 -6.46
CA ALA A 52 -15.11 12.50 -6.83
C ALA A 52 -15.19 13.36 -8.10
N ALA A 53 -14.23 14.26 -8.30
CA ALA A 53 -14.11 15.08 -9.51
C ALA A 53 -13.82 14.26 -10.78
N THR A 54 -13.35 13.01 -10.67
CA THR A 54 -13.23 12.08 -11.81
C THR A 54 -14.55 11.43 -12.20
N GLY A 55 -15.61 11.61 -11.41
CA GLY A 55 -16.89 10.92 -11.55
C GLY A 55 -16.93 9.54 -10.87
N ALA A 56 -15.88 9.12 -10.23
CA ALA A 56 -15.83 7.84 -9.51
C ALA A 56 -16.56 7.95 -8.16
N ASP A 57 -17.23 6.85 -7.76
CA ASP A 57 -17.81 6.73 -6.42
C ASP A 57 -16.69 6.45 -5.40
N VAL A 58 -16.65 7.25 -4.34
CA VAL A 58 -15.57 7.22 -3.33
C VAL A 58 -16.13 7.12 -1.91
N LEU A 59 -15.37 6.48 -1.02
CA LEU A 59 -15.59 6.42 0.42
C LEU A 59 -14.28 6.76 1.13
N ALA A 60 -14.28 7.77 2.00
CA ALA A 60 -13.14 8.12 2.83
C ALA A 60 -13.40 7.72 4.29
N THR A 61 -12.42 7.09 4.94
CA THR A 61 -12.54 6.61 6.32
C THR A 61 -11.24 6.84 7.08
N ILE A 62 -11.34 7.37 8.30
CA ILE A 62 -10.23 7.38 9.25
C ILE A 62 -10.15 6.00 9.89
N ALA A 63 -9.05 5.29 9.65
CA ALA A 63 -8.81 3.94 10.18
C ALA A 63 -7.31 3.69 10.36
N ASP A 64 -6.96 3.15 11.53
CA ASP A 64 -5.60 2.69 11.83
C ASP A 64 -5.46 1.22 11.45
N VAL A 65 -4.58 0.93 10.49
CA VAL A 65 -4.33 -0.44 10.02
C VAL A 65 -3.77 -1.35 11.12
N ALA A 66 -3.11 -0.80 12.14
CA ALA A 66 -2.61 -1.55 13.29
C ALA A 66 -3.75 -2.01 14.23
N ARG A 67 -4.95 -1.41 14.13
CA ARG A 67 -6.12 -1.70 14.95
C ARG A 67 -7.14 -2.52 14.17
N ARG A 68 -7.29 -3.78 14.54
CA ARG A 68 -8.21 -4.69 13.84
C ARG A 68 -9.66 -4.16 13.79
N ALA A 69 -10.16 -3.59 14.86
CA ALA A 69 -11.52 -3.06 14.91
C ALA A 69 -11.78 -1.94 13.89
N ASP A 70 -10.78 -1.07 13.65
CA ASP A 70 -10.89 0.00 12.65
C ASP A 70 -10.99 -0.58 11.24
N ILE A 71 -10.23 -1.65 10.96
CA ILE A 71 -10.26 -2.33 9.66
C ILE A 71 -11.56 -3.10 9.46
N ASP A 72 -12.07 -3.76 10.48
CA ASP A 72 -13.37 -4.42 10.40
C ASP A 72 -14.50 -3.41 10.11
N GLY A 73 -14.48 -2.24 10.77
CA GLY A 73 -15.42 -1.13 10.50
C GLY A 73 -15.31 -0.59 9.08
N LEU A 74 -14.09 -0.39 8.58
CA LEU A 74 -13.82 0.04 7.19
C LEU A 74 -14.43 -0.97 6.19
N VAL A 75 -14.12 -2.25 6.36
CA VAL A 75 -14.59 -3.32 5.47
C VAL A 75 -16.13 -3.44 5.51
N GLN A 76 -16.73 -3.38 6.70
CA GLN A 76 -18.19 -3.39 6.84
C GLN A 76 -18.85 -2.21 6.12
N GLY A 77 -18.32 -1.00 6.26
CA GLY A 77 -18.83 0.19 5.57
C GLY A 77 -18.76 0.06 4.03
N ILE A 78 -17.68 -0.53 3.52
CA ILE A 78 -17.50 -0.77 2.08
C ILE A 78 -18.52 -1.80 1.58
N VAL A 79 -18.66 -2.91 2.29
CA VAL A 79 -19.60 -3.98 1.92
C VAL A 79 -21.05 -3.49 2.00
N ALA A 80 -21.40 -2.71 3.02
CA ALA A 80 -22.74 -2.11 3.14
C ALA A 80 -23.04 -1.16 1.96
N LYS A 81 -22.03 -0.40 1.49
CA LYS A 81 -22.21 0.56 0.38
C LYS A 81 -22.22 -0.12 -0.99
N TRP A 82 -21.31 -1.08 -1.24
CA TRP A 82 -21.08 -1.60 -2.60
C TRP A 82 -21.25 -3.10 -2.76
N GLY A 83 -21.45 -3.85 -1.67
CA GLY A 83 -21.75 -5.29 -1.68
C GLY A 83 -20.56 -6.20 -2.03
N ARG A 84 -19.38 -5.63 -2.31
CA ARG A 84 -18.20 -6.40 -2.77
C ARG A 84 -16.89 -5.71 -2.46
N ILE A 85 -15.78 -6.47 -2.53
CA ILE A 85 -14.41 -5.97 -2.47
C ILE A 85 -13.58 -6.77 -3.47
N ASP A 86 -12.98 -6.09 -4.46
CA ASP A 86 -12.23 -6.74 -5.54
C ASP A 86 -10.72 -6.55 -5.40
N ILE A 87 -10.31 -5.38 -4.90
CA ILE A 87 -8.90 -4.98 -4.86
C ILE A 87 -8.57 -4.44 -3.46
N LEU A 88 -7.44 -4.88 -2.91
CA LEU A 88 -6.85 -4.32 -1.71
C LEU A 88 -5.41 -3.85 -2.00
N VAL A 89 -5.10 -2.60 -1.72
CA VAL A 89 -3.74 -2.05 -1.74
C VAL A 89 -3.30 -1.73 -0.31
N ASN A 90 -2.41 -2.54 0.23
CA ASN A 90 -1.78 -2.36 1.54
C ASN A 90 -0.59 -1.40 1.41
N ASN A 91 -0.90 -0.08 1.39
CA ASN A 91 0.10 0.98 1.23
C ASN A 91 0.40 1.73 2.53
N ALA A 92 -0.48 1.73 3.53
CA ALA A 92 -0.27 2.43 4.79
C ALA A 92 1.09 2.13 5.41
N GLY A 93 1.75 3.16 5.92
CA GLY A 93 3.06 3.00 6.53
C GLY A 93 3.60 4.28 7.14
N ILE A 94 4.55 4.12 8.04
CA ILE A 94 5.32 5.18 8.70
C ILE A 94 6.81 5.00 8.39
N LEU A 95 7.58 6.08 8.49
CA LEU A 95 9.03 6.01 8.44
C LEU A 95 9.59 6.91 9.56
N ARG A 96 10.33 6.31 10.44
CA ARG A 96 11.22 6.98 11.39
C ARG A 96 12.63 6.53 11.07
N ILE A 97 13.59 7.42 11.22
CA ILE A 97 14.98 7.15 10.82
C ILE A 97 15.85 7.26 12.05
N ALA A 98 16.60 6.21 12.38
CA ALA A 98 17.64 6.21 13.38
C ALA A 98 18.62 5.04 13.14
N PRO A 99 19.89 5.18 13.53
CA PRO A 99 20.82 4.06 13.61
C PRO A 99 20.27 2.90 14.44
N LEU A 100 20.72 1.68 14.17
CA LEU A 100 20.20 0.46 14.79
C LEU A 100 20.26 0.52 16.33
N GLU A 101 21.35 1.04 16.88
CA GLU A 101 21.57 1.20 18.32
C GLU A 101 20.61 2.19 19.00
N ASN A 102 19.93 3.01 18.23
CA ASN A 102 18.99 4.03 18.73
C ASN A 102 17.52 3.68 18.42
N ILE A 103 17.24 2.46 17.96
CA ILE A 103 15.86 1.98 17.79
C ILE A 103 15.37 1.44 19.13
N SER A 104 14.33 2.10 19.71
CA SER A 104 13.71 1.58 20.92
C SER A 104 12.75 0.42 20.60
N GLU A 105 12.41 -0.38 21.60
CA GLU A 105 11.45 -1.48 21.49
C GLU A 105 10.07 -0.98 21.04
N GLU A 106 9.60 0.12 21.62
CA GLU A 106 8.30 0.72 21.28
C GLU A 106 8.25 1.17 19.82
N ARG A 107 9.34 1.76 19.32
CA ARG A 107 9.43 2.17 17.93
C ARG A 107 9.46 0.95 17.00
N TRP A 108 10.20 -0.09 17.36
CA TRP A 108 10.24 -1.36 16.65
C TRP A 108 8.83 -1.95 16.53
N ASP A 109 8.13 -2.07 17.67
CA ASP A 109 6.78 -2.63 17.74
C ASP A 109 5.77 -1.81 16.94
N GLU A 110 5.82 -0.48 17.05
CA GLU A 110 4.94 0.41 16.26
C GLU A 110 5.18 0.23 14.75
N THR A 111 6.45 0.13 14.32
CA THR A 111 6.79 -0.07 12.91
C THR A 111 6.25 -1.40 12.39
N LEU A 112 6.44 -2.49 13.14
CA LEU A 112 5.88 -3.79 12.78
C LEU A 112 4.35 -3.81 12.82
N ALA A 113 3.76 -3.15 13.82
CA ALA A 113 2.30 -3.08 13.97
C ALA A 113 1.65 -2.38 12.76
N VAL A 114 2.20 -1.25 12.32
CA VAL A 114 1.63 -0.51 11.18
C VAL A 114 1.88 -1.26 9.86
N HIS A 115 3.12 -1.67 9.60
CA HIS A 115 3.48 -2.23 8.30
C HIS A 115 3.06 -3.68 8.14
N LEU A 116 3.58 -4.57 8.99
CA LEU A 116 3.41 -6.02 8.83
C LEU A 116 2.05 -6.49 9.35
N LYS A 117 1.73 -6.17 10.61
CA LYS A 117 0.44 -6.52 11.20
C LYS A 117 -0.71 -5.80 10.49
N GLY A 118 -0.54 -4.52 10.09
CA GLY A 118 -1.53 -3.78 9.32
C GLY A 118 -1.85 -4.45 7.97
N THR A 119 -0.82 -4.89 7.23
CA THR A 119 -0.99 -5.68 6.00
C THR A 119 -1.75 -6.98 6.27
N PHE A 120 -1.43 -7.70 7.34
CA PHE A 120 -2.16 -8.89 7.77
C PHE A 120 -3.61 -8.58 8.12
N ASN A 121 -3.88 -7.56 8.94
CA ASN A 121 -5.22 -7.18 9.37
C ASN A 121 -6.14 -6.89 8.17
N CYS A 122 -5.67 -6.04 7.25
CA CYS A 122 -6.44 -5.68 6.06
C CYS A 122 -6.68 -6.89 5.15
N THR A 123 -5.63 -7.68 4.90
CA THR A 123 -5.74 -8.89 4.07
C THR A 123 -6.76 -9.86 4.67
N GLN A 124 -6.66 -10.16 5.98
CA GLN A 124 -7.56 -11.09 6.64
C GLN A 124 -9.01 -10.59 6.65
N ALA A 125 -9.24 -9.29 6.79
CA ALA A 125 -10.58 -8.71 6.82
C ALA A 125 -11.30 -8.78 5.48
N VAL A 126 -10.59 -8.66 4.34
CA VAL A 126 -11.21 -8.75 3.01
C VAL A 126 -11.35 -10.19 2.51
N MET A 127 -10.56 -11.14 3.06
CA MET A 127 -10.54 -12.53 2.60
C MET A 127 -11.91 -13.22 2.52
N PRO A 128 -12.83 -13.10 3.52
CA PRO A 128 -14.13 -13.77 3.44
C PRO A 128 -14.91 -13.38 2.19
N PHE A 129 -14.90 -12.09 1.86
CA PHE A 129 -15.63 -11.55 0.70
C PHE A 129 -14.98 -11.98 -0.62
N MET A 130 -13.66 -11.87 -0.74
CA MET A 130 -12.93 -12.32 -1.93
C MET A 130 -13.04 -13.83 -2.15
N LYS A 131 -13.02 -14.64 -1.06
CA LYS A 131 -13.25 -16.10 -1.16
C LYS A 131 -14.65 -16.44 -1.63
N GLN A 132 -15.67 -15.76 -1.13
CA GLN A 132 -17.06 -15.93 -1.57
C GLN A 132 -17.21 -15.52 -3.05
N GLN A 133 -16.58 -14.44 -3.47
CA GLN A 133 -16.55 -13.98 -4.86
C GLN A 133 -15.75 -14.89 -5.80
N ARG A 134 -14.87 -15.74 -5.24
CA ARG A 134 -13.84 -16.52 -5.97
C ARG A 134 -13.02 -15.62 -6.91
N LYS A 135 -12.73 -14.42 -6.44
CA LYS A 135 -11.96 -13.39 -7.17
C LYS A 135 -11.45 -12.35 -6.20
N GLY A 136 -10.20 -11.94 -6.35
CA GLY A 136 -9.60 -10.85 -5.58
C GLY A 136 -8.18 -10.53 -6.01
N LYS A 137 -7.77 -9.29 -5.82
CA LYS A 137 -6.41 -8.80 -6.07
C LYS A 137 -5.89 -8.11 -4.82
N ILE A 138 -4.81 -8.60 -4.27
CA ILE A 138 -4.15 -8.00 -3.10
C ILE A 138 -2.76 -7.55 -3.52
N ILE A 139 -2.46 -6.27 -3.31
CA ILE A 139 -1.21 -5.63 -3.68
C ILE A 139 -0.57 -5.08 -2.42
N ASN A 140 0.52 -5.68 -2.00
CA ASN A 140 1.28 -5.28 -0.82
C ASN A 140 2.45 -4.38 -1.21
N LEU A 141 2.85 -3.46 -0.33
CA LEU A 141 4.02 -2.61 -0.56
C LEU A 141 5.21 -3.09 0.27
N ALA A 142 6.25 -3.54 -0.43
CA ALA A 142 7.59 -3.73 0.10
C ALA A 142 8.42 -2.42 0.00
N ALA A 143 9.72 -2.54 0.10
CA ALA A 143 10.65 -1.44 -0.11
C ALA A 143 12.05 -1.96 -0.53
N PRO A 144 12.84 -1.16 -1.25
CA PRO A 144 14.20 -1.55 -1.63
C PRO A 144 15.13 -1.85 -0.44
N SER A 145 14.86 -1.23 0.72
CA SER A 145 15.62 -1.49 1.96
C SER A 145 15.48 -2.94 2.46
N ALA A 146 14.35 -3.59 2.20
CA ALA A 146 14.15 -5.01 2.54
C ALA A 146 14.95 -5.96 1.64
N LEU A 147 15.39 -5.50 0.47
CA LEU A 147 16.11 -6.30 -0.53
C LEU A 147 17.62 -6.09 -0.47
N ARG A 148 18.06 -4.88 -0.12
CA ARG A 148 19.46 -4.47 -0.24
C ARG A 148 20.06 -3.89 1.03
N GLY A 149 19.25 -3.79 2.08
CA GLY A 149 19.62 -3.06 3.28
C GLY A 149 19.62 -1.54 3.07
N SER A 150 19.59 -0.81 4.16
CA SER A 150 19.61 0.65 4.15
C SER A 150 19.90 1.17 5.55
N TYR A 151 20.87 2.05 5.71
CA TYR A 151 21.22 2.65 6.98
C TYR A 151 20.05 3.45 7.57
N GLY A 152 19.82 3.28 8.87
CA GLY A 152 18.86 4.06 9.65
C GLY A 152 17.40 3.59 9.58
N VAL A 153 17.09 2.42 9.02
CA VAL A 153 15.72 1.92 8.83
C VAL A 153 15.62 0.39 9.02
N ALA A 154 16.31 -0.16 10.02
CA ALA A 154 16.37 -1.60 10.22
C ALA A 154 14.99 -2.21 10.58
N ASP A 155 14.23 -1.54 11.45
CA ASP A 155 12.85 -1.88 11.81
C ASP A 155 11.92 -1.90 10.60
N TYR A 156 11.99 -0.85 9.79
CA TYR A 156 11.21 -0.73 8.55
C TYR A 156 11.61 -1.81 7.53
N ALA A 157 12.90 -2.05 7.36
CA ALA A 157 13.40 -3.08 6.44
C ALA A 157 12.95 -4.47 6.86
N ALA A 158 12.98 -4.78 8.17
CA ALA A 158 12.47 -6.05 8.72
C ALA A 158 10.97 -6.21 8.46
N ALA A 159 10.15 -5.19 8.73
CA ALA A 159 8.73 -5.21 8.44
C ALA A 159 8.44 -5.43 6.94
N LYS A 160 9.15 -4.73 6.06
CA LYS A 160 9.01 -4.86 4.60
C LYS A 160 9.50 -6.21 4.07
N GLY A 161 10.51 -6.80 4.69
CA GLY A 161 10.95 -8.19 4.43
C GLY A 161 9.88 -9.20 4.83
N GLY A 162 9.26 -9.01 6.00
CA GLY A 162 8.12 -9.79 6.46
C GLY A 162 6.93 -9.73 5.50
N ILE A 163 6.64 -8.56 4.92
CA ILE A 163 5.57 -8.40 3.90
C ILE A 163 5.88 -9.21 2.63
N ILE A 164 7.13 -9.29 2.18
CA ILE A 164 7.51 -10.12 1.02
C ILE A 164 7.23 -11.59 1.31
N ALA A 165 7.64 -12.09 2.48
CA ALA A 165 7.38 -13.45 2.90
C ALA A 165 5.88 -13.73 3.04
N PHE A 166 5.14 -12.84 3.69
CA PHE A 166 3.69 -12.90 3.84
C PHE A 166 2.98 -12.97 2.48
N THR A 167 3.39 -12.14 1.52
CA THR A 167 2.83 -12.11 0.16
C THR A 167 2.91 -13.47 -0.51
N ARG A 168 4.07 -14.13 -0.45
CA ARG A 168 4.29 -15.44 -1.06
C ARG A 168 3.44 -16.53 -0.43
N ASN A 169 3.34 -16.53 0.90
CA ASN A 169 2.51 -17.48 1.64
C ASN A 169 1.01 -17.26 1.35
N ALA A 170 0.54 -16.02 1.45
CA ALA A 170 -0.85 -15.67 1.15
C ALA A 170 -1.23 -16.00 -0.31
N ALA A 171 -0.33 -15.77 -1.27
CA ALA A 171 -0.55 -16.14 -2.66
C ALA A 171 -0.76 -17.66 -2.83
N ASN A 172 0.03 -18.47 -2.12
CA ASN A 172 -0.11 -19.92 -2.17
C ASN A 172 -1.43 -20.40 -1.54
N GLU A 173 -1.78 -19.87 -0.36
CA GLU A 173 -3.01 -20.26 0.35
C GLU A 173 -4.30 -19.82 -0.38
N LEU A 174 -4.25 -18.67 -1.06
CA LEU A 174 -5.44 -18.06 -1.68
C LEU A 174 -5.62 -18.47 -3.15
N LYS A 175 -4.66 -19.18 -3.74
CA LYS A 175 -4.71 -19.66 -5.12
C LYS A 175 -5.98 -20.47 -5.44
N ALA A 176 -6.41 -21.33 -4.52
CA ALA A 176 -7.61 -22.16 -4.69
C ALA A 176 -8.92 -21.35 -4.80
N PHE A 177 -8.88 -20.08 -4.40
CA PHE A 177 -10.02 -19.15 -4.45
C PHE A 177 -9.92 -18.14 -5.59
N ASN A 178 -8.93 -18.31 -6.49
CA ASN A 178 -8.66 -17.36 -7.58
C ASN A 178 -8.38 -15.93 -7.06
N ILE A 179 -7.61 -15.82 -5.98
CA ILE A 179 -7.17 -14.56 -5.41
C ILE A 179 -5.66 -14.42 -5.64
N GLN A 180 -5.25 -13.39 -6.36
CA GLN A 180 -3.85 -13.09 -6.61
C GLN A 180 -3.32 -12.14 -5.55
N VAL A 181 -2.17 -12.47 -4.98
CA VAL A 181 -1.47 -11.64 -3.99
C VAL A 181 -0.08 -11.34 -4.50
N ASN A 182 0.21 -10.07 -4.75
CA ASN A 182 1.50 -9.63 -5.27
C ASN A 182 2.07 -8.49 -4.43
N CYS A 183 3.34 -8.19 -4.65
CA CYS A 183 4.07 -7.17 -3.92
C CYS A 183 4.74 -6.20 -4.89
N ILE A 184 4.68 -4.90 -4.58
CA ILE A 184 5.44 -3.86 -5.28
C ILE A 184 6.47 -3.27 -4.33
N SER A 185 7.70 -3.13 -4.80
CA SER A 185 8.78 -2.40 -4.13
C SER A 185 9.01 -1.09 -4.88
N PRO A 186 8.30 -0.01 -4.51
CA PRO A 186 8.37 1.24 -5.26
C PRO A 186 9.57 2.08 -4.83
N THR A 187 10.13 2.81 -5.80
CA THR A 187 11.05 3.93 -5.56
C THR A 187 10.43 5.17 -6.19
N ALA A 188 9.90 6.07 -5.40
CA ALA A 188 9.24 7.28 -5.88
C ALA A 188 9.61 8.49 -5.02
N ASP A 189 9.42 9.67 -5.58
CA ASP A 189 9.57 10.92 -4.86
C ASP A 189 8.43 11.09 -3.84
N THR A 190 8.79 11.00 -2.57
CA THR A 190 7.86 11.09 -1.45
C THR A 190 8.54 11.75 -0.26
N ARG A 191 7.77 12.27 0.69
CA ARG A 191 8.33 12.77 1.96
C ARG A 191 9.21 11.74 2.67
N MET A 192 8.94 10.44 2.53
CA MET A 192 9.75 9.38 3.13
C MET A 192 11.12 9.25 2.46
N THR A 193 11.17 9.27 1.13
CA THR A 193 12.43 9.21 0.37
C THR A 193 13.26 10.47 0.56
N GLU A 194 12.64 11.63 0.61
CA GLU A 194 13.27 12.90 0.90
C GLU A 194 13.91 12.92 2.30
N ALA A 195 13.16 12.55 3.33
CA ALA A 195 13.64 12.48 4.71
C ALA A 195 14.83 11.51 4.87
N LEU A 196 14.74 10.32 4.25
CA LEU A 196 15.83 9.34 4.29
C LEU A 196 17.08 9.82 3.55
N THR A 197 16.91 10.51 2.42
CA THR A 197 17.98 11.10 1.64
C THR A 197 18.71 12.18 2.44
N LYS A 198 17.95 13.09 3.08
CA LYS A 198 18.49 14.15 3.94
C LYS A 198 19.27 13.56 5.11
N PHE A 199 18.70 12.62 5.84
CA PHE A 199 19.34 11.95 6.97
C PHE A 199 20.68 11.31 6.60
N ARG A 200 20.72 10.58 5.48
CA ARG A 200 21.97 9.93 5.02
C ARG A 200 23.05 10.93 4.61
N ARG A 201 22.66 12.02 4.00
CA ARG A 201 23.60 13.10 3.67
C ARG A 201 24.23 13.68 4.94
N GLU A 202 23.41 13.93 5.96
CA GLU A 202 23.86 14.51 7.23
C GLU A 202 24.71 13.55 8.06
N GLN A 203 24.34 12.27 8.13
CA GLN A 203 25.00 11.29 9.00
C GLN A 203 26.19 10.57 8.36
N LEU A 204 26.15 10.35 7.06
CA LEU A 204 27.18 9.53 6.38
C LEU A 204 28.10 10.36 5.48
N GLY A 205 27.86 11.65 5.34
CA GLY A 205 28.62 12.51 4.43
C GLY A 205 28.56 12.07 2.95
N ILE A 206 27.63 11.17 2.63
CA ILE A 206 27.51 10.63 1.28
C ILE A 206 26.84 11.71 0.43
N ALA A 207 27.64 12.35 -0.44
CA ALA A 207 27.10 13.07 -1.56
C ALA A 207 26.33 12.05 -2.44
N GLN A 208 25.03 11.97 -2.25
CA GLN A 208 24.24 11.16 -3.18
C GLN A 208 24.39 11.77 -4.57
N ARG A 209 24.70 10.93 -5.58
CA ARG A 209 24.37 11.26 -6.95
C ARG A 209 22.91 11.71 -6.95
N GLU A 210 22.60 12.83 -7.58
CA GLU A 210 21.24 13.29 -7.78
C GLU A 210 20.46 12.14 -8.41
N ARG A 211 19.74 11.40 -7.59
CA ARG A 211 18.79 10.39 -8.07
C ARG A 211 17.52 11.15 -8.34
N GLU A 212 17.17 11.28 -9.59
CA GLU A 212 15.82 11.67 -9.95
C GLU A 212 14.88 10.57 -9.52
N PHE A 213 14.11 10.83 -8.47
CA PHE A 213 12.99 9.97 -8.10
C PHE A 213 11.84 10.26 -9.04
N ILE A 214 11.24 9.24 -9.59
CA ILE A 214 10.03 9.41 -10.40
C ILE A 214 8.83 9.76 -9.51
N SER A 215 7.87 10.49 -10.09
CA SER A 215 6.67 10.86 -9.35
C SER A 215 5.84 9.65 -8.94
N PRO A 216 5.09 9.71 -7.82
CA PRO A 216 4.11 8.68 -7.46
C PRO A 216 3.11 8.37 -8.57
N ASP A 217 2.71 9.36 -9.36
CA ASP A 217 1.79 9.17 -10.49
C ASP A 217 2.39 8.30 -11.60
N ALA A 218 3.70 8.39 -11.83
CA ALA A 218 4.37 7.59 -12.86
C ALA A 218 4.48 6.11 -12.50
N ILE A 219 4.44 5.76 -11.20
CA ILE A 219 4.45 4.35 -10.76
C ILE A 219 3.05 3.76 -10.58
N ALA A 220 2.00 4.56 -10.45
CA ALA A 220 0.63 4.11 -10.24
C ALA A 220 0.12 3.11 -11.30
N PRO A 221 0.50 3.20 -12.60
CA PRO A 221 0.12 2.20 -13.60
C PRO A 221 0.55 0.76 -13.29
N ALA A 222 1.65 0.55 -12.55
CA ALA A 222 2.08 -0.78 -12.12
C ALA A 222 1.06 -1.42 -11.14
N PHE A 223 0.41 -0.60 -10.33
CA PHE A 223 -0.67 -1.06 -9.44
C PHE A 223 -1.92 -1.42 -10.25
N VAL A 224 -2.25 -0.67 -11.30
CA VAL A 224 -3.36 -1.00 -12.20
C VAL A 224 -3.11 -2.34 -12.90
N PHE A 225 -1.89 -2.63 -13.34
CA PHE A 225 -1.53 -3.94 -13.89
C PHE A 225 -1.87 -5.08 -12.91
N PHE A 226 -1.41 -5.00 -11.66
CA PHE A 226 -1.71 -6.03 -10.66
C PHE A 226 -3.18 -6.05 -10.21
N ALA A 227 -3.91 -4.95 -10.33
CA ALA A 227 -5.31 -4.85 -9.98
C ALA A 227 -6.25 -5.36 -11.08
N SER A 228 -5.81 -5.35 -12.33
CA SER A 228 -6.61 -5.72 -13.50
C SER A 228 -6.53 -7.20 -13.86
N SER A 229 -7.32 -7.63 -14.86
CA SER A 229 -7.26 -8.95 -15.46
C SER A 229 -5.94 -9.23 -16.20
N ASP A 230 -5.17 -8.18 -16.53
CA ASP A 230 -3.87 -8.32 -17.21
C ASP A 230 -2.88 -9.14 -16.39
N SER A 231 -3.11 -9.29 -15.07
CA SER A 231 -2.26 -10.04 -14.15
C SER A 231 -2.94 -11.27 -13.54
N ASP A 232 -4.01 -11.82 -14.13
CA ASP A 232 -4.73 -12.97 -13.56
C ASP A 232 -3.87 -14.23 -13.41
N TYR A 233 -2.80 -14.35 -14.18
CA TYR A 233 -1.82 -15.43 -14.16
C TYR A 233 -0.59 -15.13 -13.26
N VAL A 234 -0.55 -13.96 -12.58
CA VAL A 234 0.58 -13.51 -11.76
C VAL A 234 0.18 -13.52 -10.28
N SER A 235 0.86 -14.32 -9.46
CA SER A 235 0.66 -14.34 -8.01
C SER A 235 1.95 -14.69 -7.28
N GLY A 236 2.16 -14.14 -6.09
CA GLY A 236 3.35 -14.35 -5.27
C GLY A 236 4.59 -13.58 -5.73
N GLN A 237 4.44 -12.66 -6.69
CA GLN A 237 5.57 -11.95 -7.29
C GLN A 237 5.88 -10.65 -6.54
N LEU A 238 7.16 -10.28 -6.61
CA LEU A 238 7.68 -8.97 -6.19
C LEU A 238 8.15 -8.23 -7.44
N LEU A 239 7.56 -7.07 -7.69
CA LEU A 239 7.95 -6.16 -8.76
C LEU A 239 8.62 -4.91 -8.19
N GLU A 240 9.87 -4.65 -8.58
CA GLU A 240 10.53 -3.39 -8.31
C GLU A 240 10.14 -2.36 -9.36
N VAL A 241 9.69 -1.18 -8.94
CA VAL A 241 9.19 -0.10 -9.81
C VAL A 241 9.85 1.22 -9.46
N GLY A 242 10.18 2.03 -10.47
CA GLY A 242 10.74 3.36 -10.27
C GLY A 242 12.25 3.40 -10.14
N ARG A 243 12.93 2.36 -10.59
CA ARG A 243 14.37 2.31 -10.69
C ARG A 243 14.76 2.35 -12.17
N VAL A 244 15.21 3.49 -12.57
CA VAL A 244 15.89 3.68 -13.87
C VAL A 244 17.39 3.79 -13.63
#